data_3d61d1e65c911f83edfa3b41e4ea361e
#
_entry.id   3d61d1e65c911f83edfa3b41e4ea361e
#
_cell.length_a   1.000
_cell.length_b   1.000
_cell.length_c   1.000
_cell.angle_alpha   90.00
_cell.angle_beta   90.00
_cell.angle_gamma   90.00
#
_symmetry.space_group_name_H-M   'P 1'
#
loop_
_entity.id
_entity.type
_entity.pdbx_description
1 polymer ?
#
loop_
_entity_poly.entity_id
_entity_poly.type
_entity_poly.pdbx_seq_one_letter_code
_entity_poly.pdbx_strand_id
1 'polypeptide(L)'
;QELINFIVDNITKGIVPISIKAPTIGCSSFTAQDADGNRYFGRNYDFSTTTAMIVKTDPGHGRYASVSSVDLQFLGIKDGEELDSMMKKLICLAAPFVPLDGINEKGVSCGIYMSYQGPEEKVVATNQTSDKPDITSTTMLRMILDYASSVDEAVELVQKYDLHDSAGTSFHYMVADSTGRSAILEWVAKDDDDDTDGSARELKVYYNDDDAALGTYEERDDFQYVTNFIVTPDYYSDEEAMKGYDRYQAIEKAI
;
A
#
# COMPACT_ATOMS: atom_id res chain seq x y z
N GLN A 1 -2.90 -12.94 9.28
CA GLN A 1 -3.35 -13.59 10.54
C GLN A 1 -2.21 -13.72 11.56
N GLU A 2 -0.97 -14.03 11.15
CA GLU A 2 0.19 -14.17 12.07
C GLU A 2 0.55 -12.86 12.77
N LEU A 3 0.56 -11.71 12.05
CA LEU A 3 0.76 -10.41 12.69
C LEU A 3 -0.33 -10.10 13.71
N ILE A 4 -1.59 -10.37 13.37
CA ILE A 4 -2.71 -10.19 14.29
C ILE A 4 -2.52 -11.08 15.51
N ASN A 5 -2.17 -12.35 15.32
CA ASN A 5 -1.89 -13.27 16.38
C ASN A 5 -0.70 -12.81 17.24
N PHE A 6 0.39 -12.37 16.60
CA PHE A 6 1.55 -11.80 17.31
C PHE A 6 1.16 -10.59 18.18
N ILE A 7 0.37 -9.66 17.64
CA ILE A 7 -0.13 -8.49 18.38
C ILE A 7 -1.02 -8.95 19.53
N VAL A 8 -1.95 -9.86 19.28
CA VAL A 8 -2.88 -10.39 20.28
C VAL A 8 -2.10 -11.11 21.40
N ASP A 9 -1.15 -11.97 21.05
CA ASP A 9 -0.45 -12.81 22.01
C ASP A 9 0.63 -12.04 22.80
N ASN A 10 1.32 -11.09 22.15
CA ASN A 10 2.49 -10.43 22.74
C ASN A 10 2.19 -9.02 23.28
N ILE A 11 1.28 -8.29 22.66
CA ILE A 11 0.95 -6.91 23.03
C ILE A 11 -0.32 -6.86 23.88
N THR A 12 -1.40 -7.50 23.42
CA THR A 12 -2.70 -7.48 24.14
C THR A 12 -2.94 -8.70 25.02
N LYS A 13 -2.08 -9.72 24.96
CA LYS A 13 -2.17 -10.97 25.73
C LYS A 13 -3.53 -11.67 25.58
N GLY A 14 -4.06 -11.68 24.35
CA GLY A 14 -5.33 -12.34 24.02
C GLY A 14 -6.59 -11.60 24.50
N ILE A 15 -6.47 -10.39 25.07
CA ILE A 15 -7.62 -9.68 25.65
C ILE A 15 -8.45 -8.92 24.61
N VAL A 16 -7.86 -8.56 23.44
CA VAL A 16 -8.53 -7.75 22.42
C VAL A 16 -8.63 -8.53 21.11
N PRO A 17 -9.83 -8.87 20.66
CA PRO A 17 -10.02 -9.40 19.32
C PRO A 17 -9.84 -8.26 18.30
N ILE A 18 -8.79 -8.32 17.49
CA ILE A 18 -8.58 -7.40 16.35
C ILE A 18 -9.22 -8.05 15.13
N SER A 19 -10.27 -7.41 14.59
CA SER A 19 -10.90 -7.82 13.33
C SER A 19 -10.78 -6.66 12.35
N ILE A 20 -10.01 -6.86 11.29
CA ILE A 20 -9.86 -5.89 10.22
C ILE A 20 -10.91 -6.24 9.16
N LYS A 21 -11.86 -5.33 8.94
CA LYS A 21 -12.71 -5.33 7.75
C LYS A 21 -12.35 -4.11 6.94
N ALA A 22 -11.93 -4.30 5.71
CA ALA A 22 -11.71 -3.18 4.80
C ALA A 22 -13.09 -2.60 4.40
N PRO A 23 -13.37 -1.33 4.66
CA PRO A 23 -14.52 -0.64 4.08
C PRO A 23 -14.27 -0.41 2.58
N THR A 24 -15.29 0.03 1.85
CA THR A 24 -15.10 0.58 0.51
C THR A 24 -14.22 1.82 0.60
N ILE A 25 -13.08 1.80 -0.06
CA ILE A 25 -12.02 2.79 0.07
C ILE A 25 -11.71 3.41 -1.28
N GLY A 26 -11.56 4.74 -1.32
CA GLY A 26 -10.87 5.46 -2.39
C GLY A 26 -9.46 5.83 -1.96
N CYS A 27 -8.53 5.74 -2.87
CA CYS A 27 -7.16 6.19 -2.67
C CYS A 27 -6.63 6.80 -3.95
N SER A 28 -5.69 7.75 -3.82
CA SER A 28 -4.97 8.30 -4.97
C SER A 28 -3.57 8.68 -4.55
N SER A 29 -2.61 8.53 -5.44
CA SER A 29 -1.27 9.12 -5.28
C SER A 29 -0.69 9.53 -6.61
N PHE A 30 0.29 10.42 -6.51
CA PHE A 30 1.11 10.85 -7.63
C PHE A 30 2.50 11.22 -7.14
N THR A 31 3.48 11.11 -8.03
CA THR A 31 4.78 11.76 -7.87
C THR A 31 4.79 13.05 -8.67
N ALA A 32 5.55 14.02 -8.23
CA ALA A 32 5.74 15.28 -8.95
C ALA A 32 7.10 15.91 -8.62
N GLN A 33 7.52 16.82 -9.47
CA GLN A 33 8.70 17.66 -9.25
C GLN A 33 8.32 19.13 -9.46
N ASP A 34 8.78 20.00 -8.55
CA ASP A 34 8.64 21.45 -8.75
C ASP A 34 9.76 22.03 -9.63
N ALA A 35 9.65 23.31 -9.93
CA ALA A 35 10.63 24.03 -10.75
C ALA A 35 12.03 24.11 -10.10
N ASP A 36 12.13 23.93 -8.79
CA ASP A 36 13.38 23.92 -8.02
C ASP A 36 14.01 22.53 -7.93
N GLY A 37 13.35 21.51 -8.50
CA GLY A 37 13.80 20.12 -8.51
C GLY A 37 13.43 19.33 -7.25
N ASN A 38 12.60 19.88 -6.36
CA ASN A 38 12.11 19.14 -5.21
C ASN A 38 11.13 18.05 -5.64
N ARG A 39 11.25 16.89 -5.04
CA ARG A 39 10.39 15.72 -5.30
C ARG A 39 9.27 15.63 -4.29
N TYR A 40 8.09 15.29 -4.76
CA TYR A 40 6.88 15.14 -3.96
C TYR A 40 6.22 13.80 -4.21
N PHE A 41 5.74 13.19 -3.13
CA PHE A 41 4.85 12.03 -3.14
C PHE A 41 3.52 12.48 -2.53
N GLY A 42 2.54 12.79 -3.39
CA GLY A 42 1.20 13.20 -2.97
C GLY A 42 0.33 11.99 -2.70
N ARG A 43 -0.44 12.01 -1.60
CA ARG A 43 -1.35 10.93 -1.26
C ARG A 43 -2.67 11.45 -0.73
N ASN A 44 -3.77 10.89 -1.24
CA ASN A 44 -5.12 11.05 -0.70
C ASN A 44 -5.68 9.69 -0.24
N TYR A 45 -6.42 9.72 0.86
CA TYR A 45 -6.93 8.55 1.55
C TYR A 45 -8.41 8.76 1.86
N ASP A 46 -9.26 8.15 1.06
CA ASP A 46 -10.70 8.43 1.04
C ASP A 46 -11.46 7.34 1.81
N PHE A 47 -11.56 7.51 3.13
CA PHE A 47 -12.44 6.72 3.98
C PHE A 47 -13.65 7.55 4.41
N SER A 48 -14.76 6.88 4.72
CA SER A 48 -15.94 7.53 5.28
C SER A 48 -15.66 8.14 6.65
N THR A 49 -14.79 7.51 7.44
CA THR A 49 -14.27 7.98 8.74
C THR A 49 -12.84 7.54 8.88
N THR A 50 -12.02 8.33 9.56
CA THR A 50 -10.59 8.04 9.75
C THR A 50 -10.14 8.49 11.13
N THR A 51 -9.49 7.60 11.87
CA THR A 51 -8.79 7.94 13.11
C THR A 51 -7.29 7.91 12.83
N ALA A 52 -6.82 8.95 12.14
CA ALA A 52 -5.44 9.02 11.66
C ALA A 52 -4.45 9.23 12.80
N MET A 53 -3.35 8.51 12.77
CA MET A 53 -2.18 8.68 13.63
C MET A 53 -0.92 8.80 12.77
N ILE A 54 -0.09 9.79 13.07
CA ILE A 54 1.27 9.88 12.52
C ILE A 54 2.21 9.15 13.47
N VAL A 55 2.95 8.21 12.93
CA VAL A 55 3.88 7.35 13.65
C VAL A 55 5.30 7.66 13.20
N LYS A 56 6.13 8.09 14.13
CA LYS A 56 7.58 8.22 13.91
C LYS A 56 8.26 6.98 14.48
N THR A 57 9.07 6.30 13.68
CA THR A 57 9.89 5.18 14.11
C THR A 57 11.37 5.51 13.95
N ASP A 58 12.17 5.05 14.89
CA ASP A 58 13.63 5.04 14.83
C ASP A 58 14.10 3.68 15.37
N PRO A 59 14.07 2.64 14.54
CA PRO A 59 14.27 1.27 15.02
C PRO A 59 15.73 0.94 15.34
N GLY A 60 16.70 1.73 14.86
CA GLY A 60 18.12 1.42 15.01
C GLY A 60 18.53 0.12 14.35
N HIS A 61 19.73 -0.40 14.72
CA HIS A 61 20.24 -1.70 14.25
C HIS A 61 20.29 -1.86 12.72
N GLY A 62 20.65 -0.79 12.00
CA GLY A 62 20.78 -0.80 10.53
C GLY A 62 19.45 -0.67 9.79
N ARG A 63 18.36 -0.37 10.47
CA ARG A 63 17.09 -0.02 9.88
C ARG A 63 16.93 1.50 9.84
N TYR A 64 16.18 1.98 8.85
CA TYR A 64 15.98 3.41 8.63
C TYR A 64 14.88 3.98 9.53
N ALA A 65 15.10 5.20 10.01
CA ALA A 65 14.06 5.98 10.66
C ALA A 65 12.99 6.38 9.62
N SER A 66 11.72 6.46 10.05
CA SER A 66 10.62 6.78 9.15
C SER A 66 9.49 7.53 9.85
N VAL A 67 8.66 8.17 9.03
CA VAL A 67 7.35 8.71 9.43
C VAL A 67 6.30 8.03 8.55
N SER A 68 5.23 7.55 9.18
CA SER A 68 4.14 6.89 8.49
C SER A 68 2.78 7.34 8.99
N SER A 69 1.74 7.22 8.18
CA SER A 69 0.36 7.37 8.60
C SER A 69 -0.30 6.00 8.84
N VAL A 70 -1.15 5.97 9.84
CA VAL A 70 -1.88 4.78 10.27
C VAL A 70 -3.32 5.17 10.56
N ASP A 71 -4.29 4.34 10.19
CA ASP A 71 -5.65 4.48 10.67
C ASP A 71 -5.88 3.53 11.86
N LEU A 72 -6.10 4.11 13.03
CA LEU A 72 -6.31 3.36 14.28
C LEU A 72 -7.58 2.52 14.27
N GLN A 73 -8.52 2.75 13.32
CA GLN A 73 -9.68 1.89 13.15
C GLN A 73 -9.26 0.46 12.83
N PHE A 74 -8.15 0.24 12.10
CA PHE A 74 -7.58 -1.09 11.86
C PHE A 74 -7.05 -1.77 13.13
N LEU A 75 -6.81 -1.00 14.17
CA LEU A 75 -6.47 -1.50 15.51
C LEU A 75 -7.68 -1.57 16.45
N GLY A 76 -8.90 -1.33 15.93
CA GLY A 76 -10.13 -1.41 16.69
C GLY A 76 -10.49 -0.14 17.48
N ILE A 77 -9.81 0.99 17.25
CA ILE A 77 -10.13 2.28 17.87
C ILE A 77 -11.04 3.04 16.92
N LYS A 78 -12.26 3.31 17.36
CA LYS A 78 -13.29 3.95 16.52
C LYS A 78 -13.05 5.45 16.37
N ASP A 79 -13.62 6.02 15.32
CA ASP A 79 -13.63 7.45 15.11
C ASP A 79 -14.26 8.20 16.30
N GLY A 80 -13.62 9.30 16.70
CA GLY A 80 -14.02 10.10 17.88
C GLY A 80 -13.76 9.43 19.23
N GLU A 81 -13.16 8.24 19.27
CA GLU A 81 -12.84 7.53 20.50
C GLU A 81 -11.53 8.06 21.12
N GLU A 82 -11.60 8.52 22.37
CA GLU A 82 -10.42 8.99 23.08
C GLU A 82 -9.49 7.85 23.50
N LEU A 83 -8.16 8.10 23.51
CA LEU A 83 -7.15 7.17 24.02
C LEU A 83 -7.01 7.31 25.56
N ASP A 84 -8.13 7.15 26.25
CA ASP A 84 -8.30 7.40 27.68
C ASP A 84 -7.86 6.23 28.57
N SER A 85 -7.85 5.00 28.04
CA SER A 85 -7.50 3.81 28.80
C SER A 85 -6.07 3.31 28.50
N MET A 86 -5.48 2.64 29.49
CA MET A 86 -4.18 1.97 29.32
C MET A 86 -4.22 0.94 28.18
N MET A 87 -5.34 0.23 28.03
CA MET A 87 -5.51 -0.79 26.99
C MET A 87 -5.44 -0.15 25.59
N LYS A 88 -6.15 0.94 25.33
CA LYS A 88 -6.10 1.64 24.03
C LYS A 88 -4.69 2.16 23.75
N LYS A 89 -3.98 2.67 24.74
CA LYS A 89 -2.59 3.10 24.58
C LYS A 89 -1.65 1.93 24.26
N LEU A 90 -1.87 0.75 24.85
CA LEU A 90 -1.10 -0.45 24.53
C LEU A 90 -1.38 -0.94 23.09
N ILE A 91 -2.63 -0.86 22.64
CA ILE A 91 -2.98 -1.21 21.23
C ILE A 91 -2.24 -0.31 20.24
N CYS A 92 -2.07 0.99 20.56
CA CYS A 92 -1.32 1.91 19.71
C CYS A 92 0.16 1.52 19.53
N LEU A 93 0.74 0.66 20.40
CA LEU A 93 2.08 0.12 20.19
C LEU A 93 2.18 -0.79 18.95
N ALA A 94 1.05 -1.25 18.42
CA ALA A 94 0.99 -1.99 17.16
C ALA A 94 0.99 -1.07 15.92
N ALA A 95 0.76 0.24 16.08
CA ALA A 95 0.67 1.19 14.97
C ALA A 95 1.90 1.17 14.02
N PRO A 96 3.16 1.04 14.49
CA PRO A 96 4.30 0.95 13.59
C PRO A 96 4.25 -0.22 12.59
N PHE A 97 3.46 -1.27 12.85
CA PHE A 97 3.36 -2.47 12.03
C PHE A 97 2.19 -2.46 11.03
N VAL A 98 1.39 -1.39 11.05
CA VAL A 98 0.23 -1.24 10.16
C VAL A 98 0.24 0.11 9.41
N PRO A 99 1.38 0.51 8.83
CA PRO A 99 1.44 1.73 8.03
C PRO A 99 0.57 1.59 6.78
N LEU A 100 -0.05 2.69 6.36
CA LEU A 100 -0.81 2.79 5.12
C LEU A 100 -0.05 3.58 4.06
N ASP A 101 0.84 4.43 4.50
CA ASP A 101 1.85 5.14 3.74
C ASP A 101 2.98 5.60 4.65
N GLY A 102 4.05 6.08 4.07
CA GLY A 102 5.14 6.66 4.84
C GLY A 102 6.32 7.05 3.96
N ILE A 103 7.29 7.68 4.63
CA ILE A 103 8.59 8.04 4.07
C ILE A 103 9.68 7.72 5.07
N ASN A 104 10.80 7.19 4.60
CA ASN A 104 11.97 6.94 5.44
C ASN A 104 13.06 8.02 5.28
N GLU A 105 14.07 7.99 6.12
CA GLU A 105 15.18 8.93 6.12
C GLU A 105 16.06 8.90 4.85
N LYS A 106 15.92 7.89 4.00
CA LYS A 106 16.57 7.80 2.69
C LYS A 106 15.74 8.46 1.57
N GLY A 107 14.53 8.92 1.89
CA GLY A 107 13.61 9.54 0.94
C GLY A 107 12.77 8.53 0.16
N VAL A 108 12.77 7.25 0.58
CA VAL A 108 11.84 6.27 -0.01
C VAL A 108 10.47 6.46 0.60
N SER A 109 9.50 6.75 -0.25
CA SER A 109 8.08 6.87 0.07
C SER A 109 7.33 5.65 -0.45
N CYS A 110 6.31 5.20 0.26
CA CYS A 110 5.44 4.11 -0.21
C CYS A 110 4.00 4.30 0.28
N GLY A 111 3.05 3.70 -0.44
CA GLY A 111 1.64 3.70 -0.07
C GLY A 111 0.92 2.46 -0.56
N ILE A 112 -0.18 2.10 0.13
CA ILE A 112 -1.07 0.98 -0.19
C ILE A 112 -2.38 1.52 -0.73
N TYR A 113 -2.92 0.89 -1.76
CA TYR A 113 -4.17 1.25 -2.41
C TYR A 113 -5.00 0.00 -2.63
N MET A 114 -6.27 0.05 -2.27
CA MET A 114 -7.18 -1.03 -2.63
C MET A 114 -7.28 -1.11 -4.14
N SER A 115 -7.11 -2.30 -4.71
CA SER A 115 -7.21 -2.55 -6.15
C SER A 115 -8.48 -3.35 -6.46
N TYR A 116 -9.41 -2.72 -7.18
CA TYR A 116 -10.63 -3.37 -7.62
C TYR A 116 -10.39 -4.07 -8.96
N GLN A 117 -10.79 -5.32 -9.08
CA GLN A 117 -10.47 -6.21 -10.19
C GLN A 117 -11.62 -6.35 -11.20
N GLY A 118 -12.62 -5.52 -11.11
CA GLY A 118 -13.75 -5.57 -12.04
C GLY A 118 -14.96 -4.79 -11.56
N PRO A 119 -16.09 -4.92 -12.25
CA PRO A 119 -17.33 -4.26 -11.88
C PRO A 119 -17.83 -4.71 -10.50
N GLU A 120 -18.76 -3.97 -9.94
CA GLU A 120 -19.36 -4.26 -8.62
C GLU A 120 -18.34 -4.33 -7.46
N GLU A 121 -17.24 -3.60 -7.61
CA GLU A 121 -16.16 -3.57 -6.61
C GLU A 121 -15.60 -4.97 -6.29
N LYS A 122 -15.51 -5.84 -7.31
CA LYS A 122 -14.94 -7.17 -7.16
C LYS A 122 -13.51 -7.07 -6.64
N VAL A 123 -13.22 -7.81 -5.58
CA VAL A 123 -11.87 -7.97 -5.04
C VAL A 123 -11.62 -9.43 -4.68
N VAL A 124 -10.45 -9.91 -5.05
CA VAL A 124 -9.92 -11.20 -4.61
C VAL A 124 -8.56 -10.92 -3.97
N ALA A 125 -8.39 -11.23 -2.71
CA ALA A 125 -7.14 -11.00 -1.98
C ALA A 125 -5.99 -11.79 -2.62
N THR A 126 -4.82 -11.19 -2.74
CA THR A 126 -3.61 -11.92 -3.11
C THR A 126 -3.23 -12.89 -1.99
N ASN A 127 -2.95 -14.13 -2.37
CA ASN A 127 -2.64 -15.20 -1.41
C ASN A 127 -1.64 -16.16 -2.05
N GLN A 128 -0.45 -15.67 -2.40
CA GLN A 128 0.56 -16.43 -3.11
C GLN A 128 1.00 -17.66 -2.30
N THR A 129 1.31 -18.75 -3.02
CA THR A 129 1.75 -20.00 -2.43
C THR A 129 2.96 -20.51 -3.20
N SER A 130 4.14 -20.07 -2.82
CA SER A 130 5.41 -20.59 -3.33
C SER A 130 6.30 -21.05 -2.19
N ASP A 131 7.57 -21.32 -2.45
CA ASP A 131 8.54 -21.69 -1.42
C ASP A 131 9.16 -20.47 -0.71
N LYS A 132 8.64 -19.25 -0.95
CA LYS A 132 9.12 -18.02 -0.31
C LYS A 132 8.46 -17.82 1.06
N PRO A 133 9.12 -17.09 1.98
CA PRO A 133 8.48 -16.71 3.23
C PRO A 133 7.32 -15.73 2.99
N ASP A 134 6.29 -15.84 3.82
CA ASP A 134 5.09 -15.01 3.73
C ASP A 134 5.30 -13.60 4.25
N ILE A 135 4.64 -12.63 3.63
CA ILE A 135 4.53 -11.25 4.11
C ILE A 135 3.09 -10.75 3.94
N THR A 136 2.62 -9.92 4.87
CA THR A 136 1.32 -9.27 4.73
C THR A 136 1.46 -7.86 4.16
N SER A 137 0.36 -7.33 3.63
CA SER A 137 0.29 -5.99 3.00
C SER A 137 0.96 -4.90 3.84
N THR A 138 0.61 -4.78 5.12
CA THR A 138 1.13 -3.71 5.98
C THR A 138 2.55 -3.99 6.48
N THR A 139 2.91 -5.25 6.72
CA THR A 139 4.30 -5.60 7.08
C THR A 139 5.26 -5.42 5.92
N MET A 140 4.78 -5.53 4.68
CA MET A 140 5.57 -5.22 3.48
C MET A 140 5.91 -3.72 3.43
N LEU A 141 4.95 -2.82 3.68
CA LEU A 141 5.25 -1.39 3.76
C LEU A 141 6.26 -1.10 4.90
N ARG A 142 6.09 -1.74 6.07
CA ARG A 142 7.05 -1.58 7.16
C ARG A 142 8.45 -2.05 6.76
N MET A 143 8.56 -3.16 6.06
CA MET A 143 9.84 -3.66 5.54
C MET A 143 10.49 -2.69 4.55
N ILE A 144 9.72 -2.14 3.60
CA ILE A 144 10.21 -1.12 2.66
C ILE A 144 10.75 0.10 3.43
N LEU A 145 9.98 0.62 4.38
CA LEU A 145 10.38 1.78 5.19
C LEU A 145 11.62 1.51 6.06
N ASP A 146 11.80 0.29 6.54
CA ASP A 146 12.94 -0.08 7.40
C ASP A 146 14.24 -0.32 6.63
N TYR A 147 14.16 -0.82 5.37
CA TYR A 147 15.34 -1.40 4.71
C TYR A 147 15.64 -0.85 3.31
N ALA A 148 14.68 -0.25 2.60
CA ALA A 148 14.92 0.23 1.25
C ALA A 148 15.52 1.65 1.27
N SER A 149 16.59 1.87 0.50
CA SER A 149 17.18 3.18 0.26
C SER A 149 16.89 3.72 -1.15
N SER A 150 16.24 2.90 -1.99
CA SER A 150 15.80 3.24 -3.35
C SER A 150 14.56 2.43 -3.75
N VAL A 151 13.93 2.82 -4.86
CA VAL A 151 12.84 2.05 -5.48
C VAL A 151 13.30 0.65 -5.86
N ASP A 152 14.49 0.52 -6.46
CA ASP A 152 15.02 -0.77 -6.89
C ASP A 152 15.25 -1.73 -5.70
N GLU A 153 15.80 -1.24 -4.58
CA GLU A 153 15.93 -2.03 -3.36
C GLU A 153 14.57 -2.42 -2.77
N ALA A 154 13.56 -1.55 -2.83
CA ALA A 154 12.21 -1.88 -2.39
C ALA A 154 11.62 -3.03 -3.22
N VAL A 155 11.76 -2.97 -4.54
CA VAL A 155 11.32 -4.04 -5.46
C VAL A 155 12.06 -5.35 -5.18
N GLU A 156 13.40 -5.32 -5.03
CA GLU A 156 14.19 -6.51 -4.70
C GLU A 156 13.79 -7.14 -3.35
N LEU A 157 13.45 -6.32 -2.36
CA LEU A 157 12.96 -6.80 -1.07
C LEU A 157 11.63 -7.52 -1.21
N VAL A 158 10.68 -6.89 -1.90
CA VAL A 158 9.31 -7.43 -2.07
C VAL A 158 9.33 -8.75 -2.82
N GLN A 159 10.18 -8.90 -3.84
CA GLN A 159 10.31 -10.12 -4.64
C GLN A 159 10.77 -11.37 -3.84
N LYS A 160 11.30 -11.18 -2.63
CA LYS A 160 11.76 -12.30 -1.77
C LYS A 160 10.65 -12.98 -1.00
N TYR A 161 9.42 -12.47 -1.05
CA TYR A 161 8.31 -12.91 -0.23
C TYR A 161 7.09 -13.28 -1.07
N ASP A 162 6.25 -14.13 -0.51
CA ASP A 162 4.89 -14.36 -0.96
C ASP A 162 3.94 -13.39 -0.25
N LEU A 163 3.16 -12.65 -1.04
CA LEU A 163 2.20 -11.68 -0.51
C LEU A 163 0.90 -12.38 -0.10
N HIS A 164 0.47 -12.12 1.14
CA HIS A 164 -0.84 -12.45 1.66
C HIS A 164 -1.56 -11.16 2.04
N ASP A 165 -2.51 -10.75 1.20
CA ASP A 165 -3.26 -9.53 1.44
C ASP A 165 -4.10 -9.63 2.71
N SER A 166 -4.04 -8.59 3.52
CA SER A 166 -4.78 -8.50 4.77
C SER A 166 -6.26 -8.18 4.51
N ALA A 167 -7.13 -8.50 5.45
CA ALA A 167 -8.54 -8.12 5.46
C ALA A 167 -9.41 -8.69 4.32
N GLY A 168 -8.95 -9.71 3.58
CA GLY A 168 -9.73 -10.35 2.52
C GLY A 168 -10.01 -9.43 1.32
N THR A 169 -9.13 -8.47 1.07
CA THR A 169 -9.20 -7.54 -0.05
C THR A 169 -7.88 -7.52 -0.81
N SER A 170 -7.85 -6.94 -2.00
CA SER A 170 -6.66 -6.84 -2.83
C SER A 170 -6.07 -5.44 -2.77
N PHE A 171 -4.75 -5.38 -2.85
CA PHE A 171 -4.02 -4.13 -2.87
C PHE A 171 -2.98 -4.10 -3.97
N HIS A 172 -2.69 -2.90 -4.43
CA HIS A 172 -1.48 -2.56 -5.14
C HIS A 172 -0.74 -1.44 -4.41
N TYR A 173 0.47 -1.15 -4.81
CA TYR A 173 1.37 -0.28 -4.05
C TYR A 173 2.10 0.66 -5.01
N MET A 174 2.42 1.84 -4.52
CA MET A 174 3.32 2.76 -5.20
C MET A 174 4.49 3.07 -4.30
N VAL A 175 5.70 3.04 -4.86
CA VAL A 175 6.95 3.37 -4.21
C VAL A 175 7.64 4.45 -5.02
N ALA A 176 8.25 5.44 -4.35
CA ALA A 176 9.04 6.48 -5.00
C ALA A 176 10.26 6.82 -4.15
N ASP A 177 11.32 7.34 -4.78
CA ASP A 177 12.51 7.79 -4.06
C ASP A 177 12.94 9.21 -4.43
N SER A 178 13.94 9.71 -3.72
CA SER A 178 14.43 11.08 -3.88
C SER A 178 15.09 11.37 -5.23
N THR A 179 15.38 10.35 -6.04
CA THR A 179 15.94 10.53 -7.40
C THR A 179 14.86 10.88 -8.42
N GLY A 180 13.59 10.66 -8.09
CA GLY A 180 12.43 10.78 -8.97
C GLY A 180 11.99 9.45 -9.57
N ARG A 181 12.73 8.37 -9.33
CA ARG A 181 12.30 7.03 -9.70
C ARG A 181 11.08 6.62 -8.89
N SER A 182 10.11 6.00 -9.55
CA SER A 182 8.95 5.43 -8.89
C SER A 182 8.51 4.13 -9.57
N ALA A 183 7.74 3.33 -8.85
CA ALA A 183 7.18 2.08 -9.36
C ALA A 183 5.80 1.81 -8.77
N ILE A 184 4.91 1.26 -9.58
CA ILE A 184 3.65 0.64 -9.15
C ILE A 184 3.87 -0.87 -9.09
N LEU A 185 3.49 -1.47 -7.97
CA LEU A 185 3.61 -2.90 -7.70
C LEU A 185 2.22 -3.52 -7.67
N GLU A 186 1.94 -4.44 -8.57
CA GLU A 186 0.64 -5.12 -8.70
C GLU A 186 0.80 -6.63 -8.73
N TRP A 187 -0.10 -7.34 -8.08
CA TRP A 187 -0.20 -8.78 -8.18
C TRP A 187 -1.41 -9.14 -9.04
N VAL A 188 -1.14 -9.65 -10.22
CA VAL A 188 -2.15 -10.02 -11.22
C VAL A 188 -2.07 -11.51 -11.53
N ALA A 189 -3.20 -12.10 -11.91
CA ALA A 189 -3.24 -13.49 -12.34
C ALA A 189 -2.36 -13.69 -13.57
N LYS A 190 -1.76 -14.89 -13.68
CA LYS A 190 -0.95 -15.27 -14.84
C LYS A 190 -1.79 -15.47 -16.10
N ASP A 191 -2.98 -16.03 -15.91
CA ASP A 191 -3.94 -16.32 -16.95
C ASP A 191 -5.34 -15.90 -16.48
N ASP A 192 -6.17 -15.37 -17.39
CA ASP A 192 -7.48 -14.76 -17.08
C ASP A 192 -8.53 -15.71 -16.47
N ASP A 193 -8.31 -17.03 -16.50
CA ASP A 193 -9.41 -17.97 -16.36
C ASP A 193 -9.73 -18.46 -14.94
N ASP A 194 -8.88 -18.26 -13.93
CA ASP A 194 -9.17 -18.88 -12.62
C ASP A 194 -8.57 -18.19 -11.37
N ASP A 195 -8.53 -16.86 -11.31
CA ASP A 195 -8.06 -16.14 -10.11
C ASP A 195 -9.15 -16.07 -9.03
N THR A 196 -9.61 -17.23 -8.58
CA THR A 196 -10.70 -17.33 -7.59
C THR A 196 -10.22 -17.19 -6.16
N ASP A 197 -8.94 -17.49 -5.88
CA ASP A 197 -8.35 -17.51 -4.54
C ASP A 197 -7.09 -16.65 -4.38
N GLY A 198 -6.62 -16.00 -5.46
CA GLY A 198 -5.44 -15.13 -5.46
C GLY A 198 -4.10 -15.85 -5.32
N SER A 199 -4.06 -17.19 -5.41
CA SER A 199 -2.85 -17.99 -5.18
C SER A 199 -1.88 -17.97 -6.37
N ALA A 200 -2.40 -17.83 -7.58
CA ALA A 200 -1.65 -17.89 -8.84
C ALA A 200 -1.17 -16.52 -9.36
N ARG A 201 -1.17 -15.49 -8.51
CA ARG A 201 -0.77 -14.14 -8.91
C ARG A 201 0.73 -13.98 -9.02
N GLU A 202 1.14 -13.16 -9.98
CA GLU A 202 2.51 -12.71 -10.16
C GLU A 202 2.65 -11.23 -9.88
N LEU A 203 3.79 -10.85 -9.30
CA LEU A 203 4.17 -9.44 -9.17
C LEU A 203 4.50 -8.87 -10.54
N LYS A 204 3.79 -7.81 -10.94
CA LYS A 204 4.15 -6.89 -12.01
C LYS A 204 4.69 -5.61 -11.39
N VAL A 205 5.73 -5.06 -12.02
CA VAL A 205 6.38 -3.83 -11.58
C VAL A 205 6.39 -2.87 -12.75
N TYR A 206 5.78 -1.71 -12.59
CA TYR A 206 5.70 -0.67 -13.60
C TYR A 206 6.44 0.56 -13.10
N TYR A 207 7.60 0.84 -13.69
CA TYR A 207 8.37 2.04 -13.36
C TYR A 207 7.81 3.27 -14.08
N ASN A 208 8.12 4.46 -13.57
CA ASN A 208 7.67 5.71 -14.20
C ASN A 208 8.26 5.98 -15.59
N ASP A 209 9.30 5.27 -15.98
CA ASP A 209 9.91 5.26 -17.31
C ASP A 209 9.44 4.08 -18.20
N ASP A 210 8.36 3.39 -17.81
CA ASP A 210 7.80 2.23 -18.50
C ASP A 210 6.54 2.63 -19.28
N ASP A 211 6.65 2.77 -20.60
CA ASP A 211 5.56 3.13 -21.52
C ASP A 211 4.44 2.08 -21.57
N ALA A 212 4.66 0.91 -21.00
CA ALA A 212 3.73 -0.22 -21.11
C ALA A 212 2.57 -0.16 -20.10
N ALA A 213 2.59 0.72 -19.09
CA ALA A 213 1.60 0.75 -18.03
C ALA A 213 0.77 2.04 -18.00
N LEU A 214 -0.52 1.90 -17.66
CA LEU A 214 -1.33 3.04 -17.25
C LEU A 214 -0.78 3.61 -15.92
N GLY A 215 -0.86 4.92 -15.73
CA GLY A 215 -0.30 5.58 -14.55
C GLY A 215 1.14 6.04 -14.71
N THR A 216 1.70 5.92 -15.89
CA THR A 216 2.95 6.54 -16.31
C THR A 216 2.64 7.69 -17.27
N TYR A 217 3.51 8.68 -17.34
CA TYR A 217 3.35 9.81 -18.25
C TYR A 217 4.52 9.85 -19.23
N GLU A 218 4.28 9.45 -20.49
CA GLU A 218 5.30 9.25 -21.54
C GLU A 218 6.22 10.46 -21.81
N GLU A 219 5.73 11.67 -21.59
CA GLU A 219 6.51 12.90 -21.81
C GLU A 219 7.35 13.34 -20.60
N ARG A 220 7.19 12.65 -19.44
CA ARG A 220 7.80 13.06 -18.17
C ARG A 220 8.15 11.85 -17.32
N ASP A 221 9.37 11.39 -17.41
CA ASP A 221 9.93 10.27 -16.61
C ASP A 221 9.87 10.50 -15.08
N ASP A 222 9.56 11.72 -14.66
CA ASP A 222 9.50 12.13 -13.27
C ASP A 222 8.09 12.10 -12.66
N PHE A 223 7.11 11.55 -13.40
CA PHE A 223 5.71 11.55 -12.97
C PHE A 223 5.06 10.18 -13.10
N GLN A 224 4.42 9.74 -12.02
CA GLN A 224 3.61 8.53 -11.98
C GLN A 224 2.43 8.73 -11.04
N TYR A 225 1.30 8.09 -11.31
CA TYR A 225 0.10 8.22 -10.50
C TYR A 225 -0.72 6.95 -10.49
N VAL A 226 -1.51 6.76 -9.44
CA VAL A 226 -2.28 5.56 -9.19
C VAL A 226 -3.57 5.88 -8.42
N THR A 227 -4.62 5.11 -8.69
CA THR A 227 -5.88 5.17 -7.94
C THR A 227 -6.30 3.79 -7.44
N ASN A 228 -7.49 3.27 -7.79
CA ASN A 228 -8.01 2.03 -7.24
C ASN A 228 -8.32 0.95 -8.29
N PHE A 229 -7.77 1.06 -9.47
CA PHE A 229 -7.87 0.03 -10.50
C PHE A 229 -6.48 -0.51 -10.85
N ILE A 230 -6.43 -1.71 -11.40
CA ILE A 230 -5.19 -2.36 -11.88
C ILE A 230 -4.68 -1.62 -13.11
N VAL A 231 -3.44 -1.13 -13.08
CA VAL A 231 -2.82 -0.37 -14.18
C VAL A 231 -2.18 -1.29 -15.24
N THR A 232 -2.13 -2.59 -14.98
CA THR A 232 -1.65 -3.59 -15.94
C THR A 232 -2.43 -3.44 -17.26
N PRO A 233 -1.75 -3.29 -18.42
CA PRO A 233 -2.40 -3.14 -19.72
C PRO A 233 -3.36 -4.30 -20.01
N ASP A 234 -4.44 -3.98 -20.70
CA ASP A 234 -5.46 -4.96 -21.15
C ASP A 234 -6.16 -5.74 -20.01
N TYR A 235 -5.98 -5.33 -18.76
CA TYR A 235 -6.61 -5.99 -17.62
C TYR A 235 -8.13 -5.85 -17.62
N TYR A 236 -8.66 -4.70 -18.05
CA TYR A 236 -10.10 -4.45 -18.15
C TYR A 236 -10.54 -4.41 -19.60
N SER A 237 -11.69 -5.01 -19.89
CA SER A 237 -12.36 -4.90 -21.19
C SER A 237 -13.16 -3.60 -21.35
N ASP A 238 -13.43 -2.89 -20.25
CA ASP A 238 -14.26 -1.69 -20.20
C ASP A 238 -13.74 -0.73 -19.13
N GLU A 239 -13.60 0.56 -19.47
CA GLU A 239 -13.18 1.62 -18.54
C GLU A 239 -14.16 1.81 -17.37
N GLU A 240 -15.46 1.50 -17.56
CA GLU A 240 -16.45 1.56 -16.48
C GLU A 240 -16.13 0.62 -15.31
N ALA A 241 -15.33 -0.42 -15.55
CA ALA A 241 -14.85 -1.32 -14.52
C ALA A 241 -13.68 -0.76 -13.69
N MET A 242 -13.05 0.34 -14.13
CA MET A 242 -11.90 0.96 -13.49
C MET A 242 -12.31 1.86 -12.33
N LYS A 243 -12.30 1.34 -11.12
CA LYS A 243 -12.67 2.11 -9.93
C LYS A 243 -11.72 3.29 -9.67
N GLY A 244 -12.26 4.50 -9.67
CA GLY A 244 -11.47 5.73 -9.45
C GLY A 244 -10.79 6.27 -10.71
N TYR A 245 -11.24 5.85 -11.89
CA TYR A 245 -10.73 6.35 -13.16
C TYR A 245 -10.99 7.86 -13.35
N ASP A 246 -12.08 8.37 -12.81
CA ASP A 246 -12.38 9.80 -12.76
C ASP A 246 -11.32 10.62 -11.99
N ARG A 247 -10.85 10.09 -10.87
CA ARG A 247 -9.76 10.69 -10.07
C ARG A 247 -8.42 10.57 -10.79
N TYR A 248 -8.18 9.43 -11.43
CA TYR A 248 -7.02 9.19 -12.27
C TYR A 248 -6.91 10.26 -13.37
N GLN A 249 -7.98 10.45 -14.17
CA GLN A 249 -8.04 11.48 -15.20
C GLN A 249 -7.92 12.92 -14.64
N ALA A 250 -8.39 13.16 -13.42
CA ALA A 250 -8.25 14.47 -12.78
C ALA A 250 -6.79 14.76 -12.41
N ILE A 251 -6.05 13.77 -11.94
CA ILE A 251 -4.62 13.89 -11.67
C ILE A 251 -3.86 14.17 -12.98
N GLU A 252 -4.11 13.37 -14.01
CA GLU A 252 -3.48 13.53 -15.34
C GLU A 252 -3.65 14.94 -15.92
N LYS A 253 -4.83 15.52 -15.75
CA LYS A 253 -5.11 16.90 -16.25
C LYS A 253 -4.50 18.00 -15.39
N ALA A 254 -4.16 17.73 -14.13
CA ALA A 254 -3.70 18.73 -13.18
C ALA A 254 -2.17 18.97 -13.26
N ILE A 255 -1.46 18.07 -13.85
CA ILE A 255 -0.01 18.06 -13.99
C ILE A 255 0.40 18.31 -15.43
#